data_acfd611f1fd08083d32e2c0fbecfd8ee
#
_entry.id   acfd611f1fd08083d32e2c0fbecfd8ee
#
_cell.length_a   1.000
_cell.length_b   1.000
_cell.length_c   1.000
_cell.angle_alpha   90.00
_cell.angle_beta   90.00
_cell.angle_gamma   90.00
#
_symmetry.space_group_name_H-M   'P 1'
#
loop_
_entity.id
_entity.type
_entity.pdbx_description
1 polymer ?
#
loop_
_entity_poly.entity_id
_entity_poly.type
_entity_poly.pdbx_seq_one_letter_code
_entity_poly.pdbx_strand_id
1 'polypeptide(L)'
;MKNITLTLAIILLLISSIFAIESDIKMKTVSQYDSPDILSILRFENINLDKITFTGNDLKNKHFRISIKEFTGGKLAKEEVAIDSTELGDLGKIKSETFSFRVLSQRTVDNKAKFQFQFDRFSSEKEFQINETYKGFVLKNFLGASPEMSMPVNESKYFLTYMMPYIKKD
;
A
#
# COMPACT_ATOMS: atom_id res chain seq x y z
N MET A 1 28.78 -28.82 40.05
CA MET A 1 28.33 -29.13 38.67
C MET A 1 26.95 -28.62 38.32
N LYS A 2 26.02 -28.32 39.26
CA LYS A 2 24.68 -27.81 38.98
C LYS A 2 24.62 -26.39 38.35
N ASN A 3 25.59 -25.53 38.65
CA ASN A 3 25.56 -24.11 38.20
C ASN A 3 26.03 -23.94 36.74
N ILE A 4 26.84 -24.83 36.20
CA ILE A 4 27.37 -24.77 34.82
C ILE A 4 26.22 -25.10 33.82
N THR A 5 25.34 -26.04 34.16
CA THR A 5 24.25 -26.47 33.33
C THR A 5 23.19 -25.37 33.18
N LEU A 6 22.92 -24.59 34.24
CA LEU A 6 21.99 -23.48 34.24
C LEU A 6 22.48 -22.31 33.39
N THR A 7 23.79 -21.99 33.49
CA THR A 7 24.40 -20.90 32.70
C THR A 7 24.39 -21.21 31.20
N LEU A 8 24.63 -22.46 30.81
CA LEU A 8 24.62 -22.90 29.42
C LEU A 8 23.21 -22.83 28.82
N ALA A 9 22.18 -23.19 29.59
CA ALA A 9 20.78 -23.11 29.15
C ALA A 9 20.31 -21.67 28.94
N ILE A 10 20.76 -20.73 29.79
CA ILE A 10 20.45 -19.30 29.62
C ILE A 10 21.15 -18.71 28.38
N ILE A 11 22.37 -19.09 28.10
CA ILE A 11 23.10 -18.66 26.90
C ILE A 11 22.44 -19.22 25.65
N LEU A 12 21.98 -20.46 25.62
CA LEU A 12 21.22 -21.01 24.49
C LEU A 12 19.88 -20.30 24.24
N LEU A 13 19.16 -19.91 25.30
CA LEU A 13 17.91 -19.15 25.20
C LEU A 13 18.14 -17.72 24.69
N LEU A 14 19.26 -17.08 25.03
CA LEU A 14 19.63 -15.77 24.54
C LEU A 14 20.06 -15.79 23.06
N ILE A 15 20.68 -16.87 22.60
CA ILE A 15 21.09 -17.03 21.20
C ILE A 15 19.88 -17.29 20.28
N SER A 16 18.83 -17.97 20.75
CA SER A 16 17.64 -18.22 19.96
C SER A 16 16.78 -16.97 19.73
N SER A 17 16.95 -15.91 20.50
CA SER A 17 16.24 -14.63 20.29
C SER A 17 16.95 -13.69 19.29
N ILE A 18 18.16 -14.01 18.81
CA ILE A 18 18.93 -13.14 17.90
C ILE A 18 18.67 -13.45 16.42
N PHE A 19 17.97 -14.52 16.08
CA PHE A 19 17.69 -14.92 14.70
C PHE A 19 16.20 -14.77 14.28
N ALA A 20 15.49 -13.83 14.83
CA ALA A 20 14.35 -13.29 14.11
C ALA A 20 14.94 -12.44 12.95
N ILE A 21 15.25 -13.06 11.82
CA ILE A 21 15.46 -12.33 10.56
C ILE A 21 14.13 -11.65 10.30
N GLU A 22 14.04 -10.40 10.70
CA GLU A 22 12.89 -9.54 10.39
C GLU A 22 12.93 -9.39 8.88
N SER A 23 12.06 -10.14 8.21
CA SER A 23 11.86 -10.07 6.78
C SER A 23 11.39 -8.67 6.46
N ASP A 24 12.23 -7.87 5.84
CA ASP A 24 11.99 -6.45 5.62
C ASP A 24 11.60 -6.21 4.16
N ILE A 25 10.30 -6.11 3.93
CA ILE A 25 9.78 -5.65 2.66
C ILE A 25 9.85 -4.14 2.65
N LYS A 26 10.50 -3.57 1.64
CA LYS A 26 10.59 -2.14 1.42
C LYS A 26 9.57 -1.69 0.38
N MET A 27 8.82 -0.65 0.71
CA MET A 27 7.88 -0.02 -0.19
C MET A 27 8.39 1.34 -0.63
N LYS A 28 8.30 1.62 -1.92
CA LYS A 28 8.56 2.94 -2.54
C LYS A 28 7.34 3.38 -3.33
N THR A 29 7.12 4.69 -3.36
CA THR A 29 6.10 5.31 -4.21
C THR A 29 6.78 6.30 -5.15
N VAL A 30 6.45 6.23 -6.42
CA VAL A 30 6.96 7.14 -7.44
C VAL A 30 5.79 7.76 -8.19
N SER A 31 5.67 9.08 -8.08
CA SER A 31 4.68 9.90 -8.80
C SER A 31 5.31 10.58 -10.02
N GLN A 32 6.28 9.92 -10.65
CA GLN A 32 6.99 10.46 -11.82
C GLN A 32 6.39 9.95 -13.12
N TYR A 33 6.23 10.90 -14.03
CA TYR A 33 5.82 10.65 -15.40
C TYR A 33 6.98 11.03 -16.31
N ASP A 34 7.38 10.13 -17.17
CA ASP A 34 8.51 10.34 -18.08
C ASP A 34 8.15 11.28 -19.25
N SER A 35 6.85 11.56 -19.44
CA SER A 35 6.36 12.41 -20.52
C SER A 35 5.58 13.62 -19.96
N PRO A 36 6.03 14.86 -20.25
CA PRO A 36 5.28 16.08 -19.91
C PRO A 36 3.87 16.12 -20.51
N ASP A 37 3.67 15.54 -21.69
CA ASP A 37 2.37 15.50 -22.35
C ASP A 37 1.39 14.61 -21.60
N ILE A 38 1.83 13.44 -21.15
CA ILE A 38 1.03 12.55 -20.32
C ILE A 38 0.65 13.26 -19.01
N LEU A 39 1.61 13.93 -18.37
CA LEU A 39 1.34 14.70 -17.15
C LEU A 39 0.29 15.79 -17.38
N SER A 40 0.34 16.47 -18.52
CA SER A 40 -0.64 17.49 -18.87
C SER A 40 -2.04 16.92 -19.05
N ILE A 41 -2.17 15.76 -19.68
CA ILE A 41 -3.44 15.04 -19.84
C ILE A 41 -3.98 14.60 -18.47
N LEU A 42 -3.15 13.98 -17.64
CA LEU A 42 -3.56 13.53 -16.30
C LEU A 42 -4.06 14.69 -15.43
N ARG A 43 -3.36 15.85 -15.50
CA ARG A 43 -3.78 17.06 -14.80
C ARG A 43 -5.10 17.63 -15.33
N PHE A 44 -5.29 17.68 -16.63
CA PHE A 44 -6.51 18.13 -17.27
C PHE A 44 -7.71 17.26 -16.87
N GLU A 45 -7.52 15.95 -16.84
CA GLU A 45 -8.54 14.97 -16.46
C GLU A 45 -8.67 14.79 -14.92
N ASN A 46 -7.87 15.52 -14.12
CA ASN A 46 -7.81 15.39 -12.65
C ASN A 46 -7.53 13.95 -12.19
N ILE A 47 -6.66 13.25 -12.90
CA ILE A 47 -6.23 11.90 -12.55
C ILE A 47 -4.93 11.98 -11.75
N ASN A 48 -4.92 11.38 -10.55
CA ASN A 48 -3.69 11.08 -9.84
C ASN A 48 -3.20 9.69 -10.25
N LEU A 49 -1.91 9.54 -10.42
CA LEU A 49 -1.27 8.26 -10.75
C LEU A 49 -0.01 8.09 -9.89
N ASP A 50 0.05 7.02 -9.13
CA ASP A 50 1.22 6.61 -8.37
C ASP A 50 1.64 5.20 -8.75
N LYS A 51 2.94 4.97 -8.89
CA LYS A 51 3.52 3.64 -9.00
C LYS A 51 4.03 3.22 -7.63
N ILE A 52 3.52 2.11 -7.14
CA ILE A 52 3.93 1.49 -5.89
C ILE A 52 4.84 0.32 -6.22
N THR A 53 5.98 0.24 -5.54
CA THR A 53 6.95 -0.84 -5.72
C THR A 53 7.33 -1.40 -4.36
N PHE A 54 7.23 -2.71 -4.22
CA PHE A 54 7.69 -3.49 -3.07
C PHE A 54 8.92 -4.28 -3.49
N THR A 55 9.92 -4.33 -2.60
CA THR A 55 11.14 -5.12 -2.78
C THR A 55 11.43 -5.90 -1.51
N GLY A 56 11.78 -7.17 -1.64
CA GLY A 56 12.14 -8.04 -0.52
C GLY A 56 12.23 -9.50 -0.95
N ASN A 57 13.16 -10.23 -0.35
CA ASN A 57 13.44 -11.63 -0.69
C ASN A 57 12.21 -12.53 -0.43
N ASP A 58 11.40 -12.16 0.56
CA ASP A 58 10.24 -12.94 0.98
C ASP A 58 8.96 -12.67 0.16
N LEU A 59 9.01 -11.80 -0.85
CA LEU A 59 7.87 -11.52 -1.73
C LEU A 59 7.58 -12.68 -2.68
N LYS A 60 8.60 -13.37 -3.16
CA LYS A 60 8.46 -14.42 -4.16
C LYS A 60 7.52 -15.53 -3.69
N ASN A 61 6.60 -15.94 -4.56
CA ASN A 61 5.55 -16.95 -4.31
C ASN A 61 4.52 -16.58 -3.24
N LYS A 62 4.52 -15.34 -2.74
CA LYS A 62 3.48 -14.83 -1.83
C LYS A 62 2.27 -14.35 -2.62
N HIS A 63 1.13 -14.40 -1.95
CA HIS A 63 -0.08 -13.71 -2.34
C HIS A 63 -0.15 -12.36 -1.65
N PHE A 64 -0.97 -11.46 -2.17
CA PHE A 64 -1.20 -10.15 -1.59
C PHE A 64 -2.71 -9.83 -1.58
N ARG A 65 -3.08 -8.94 -0.68
CA ARG A 65 -4.44 -8.39 -0.60
C ARG A 65 -4.35 -6.88 -0.50
N ILE A 66 -5.20 -6.18 -1.25
CA ILE A 66 -5.38 -4.74 -1.14
C ILE A 66 -6.81 -4.47 -0.69
N SER A 67 -6.96 -3.77 0.42
CA SER A 67 -8.26 -3.31 0.92
C SER A 67 -8.32 -1.79 0.90
N ILE A 68 -9.50 -1.25 0.64
CA ILE A 68 -9.80 0.17 0.77
C ILE A 68 -10.64 0.35 2.03
N LYS A 69 -10.22 1.28 2.89
CA LYS A 69 -10.92 1.64 4.13
C LYS A 69 -11.42 3.07 4.03
N GLU A 70 -12.70 3.24 4.25
CA GLU A 70 -13.35 4.54 4.32
C GLU A 70 -13.49 4.98 5.78
N PHE A 71 -13.08 6.20 6.07
CA PHE A 71 -13.20 6.80 7.40
C PHE A 71 -14.08 8.05 7.33
N THR A 72 -15.05 8.13 8.24
CA THR A 72 -15.92 9.29 8.40
C THR A 72 -15.86 9.77 9.85
N GLY A 73 -15.53 11.04 10.05
CA GLY A 73 -15.36 11.59 11.40
C GLY A 73 -14.30 10.86 12.25
N GLY A 74 -13.25 10.34 11.62
CA GLY A 74 -12.18 9.58 12.28
C GLY A 74 -12.53 8.13 12.64
N LYS A 75 -13.71 7.64 12.27
CA LYS A 75 -14.14 6.25 12.51
C LYS A 75 -14.19 5.48 11.21
N LEU A 76 -13.79 4.21 11.24
CA LEU A 76 -13.94 3.29 10.11
C LEU A 76 -15.44 3.13 9.80
N ALA A 77 -15.84 3.56 8.60
CA ALA A 77 -17.20 3.46 8.12
C ALA A 77 -17.40 2.22 7.24
N LYS A 78 -16.42 1.92 6.38
CA LYS A 78 -16.47 0.79 5.44
C LYS A 78 -15.07 0.23 5.19
N GLU A 79 -14.98 -1.08 4.98
CA GLU A 79 -13.81 -1.74 4.43
C GLU A 79 -14.24 -2.62 3.26
N GLU A 80 -13.51 -2.54 2.16
CA GLU A 80 -13.78 -3.32 0.95
C GLU A 80 -12.48 -3.87 0.39
N VAL A 81 -12.46 -5.16 0.06
CA VAL A 81 -11.33 -5.79 -0.62
C VAL A 81 -11.36 -5.35 -2.09
N ALA A 82 -10.31 -4.64 -2.50
CA ALA A 82 -10.12 -4.25 -3.89
C ALA A 82 -9.55 -5.42 -4.69
N ILE A 83 -8.62 -6.18 -4.11
CA ILE A 83 -8.00 -7.35 -4.70
C ILE A 83 -7.64 -8.34 -3.60
N ASP A 84 -7.97 -9.59 -3.82
CA ASP A 84 -7.40 -10.75 -3.14
C ASP A 84 -6.73 -11.64 -4.18
N SER A 85 -5.41 -11.65 -4.21
CA SER A 85 -4.67 -12.38 -5.22
C SER A 85 -4.75 -13.90 -5.05
N THR A 86 -5.27 -14.40 -3.92
CA THR A 86 -5.52 -15.84 -3.73
C THR A 86 -6.61 -16.35 -4.67
N GLU A 87 -7.58 -15.50 -5.02
CA GLU A 87 -8.68 -15.85 -5.94
C GLU A 87 -8.20 -16.02 -7.39
N LEU A 88 -6.99 -15.53 -7.72
CA LEU A 88 -6.38 -15.63 -9.05
C LEU A 88 -5.45 -16.86 -9.18
N GLY A 89 -5.36 -17.70 -8.15
CA GLY A 89 -4.49 -18.87 -8.14
C GLY A 89 -3.02 -18.50 -8.43
N ASP A 90 -2.37 -19.22 -9.34
CA ASP A 90 -0.97 -18.97 -9.68
C ASP A 90 -0.72 -17.65 -10.40
N LEU A 91 -1.72 -17.04 -11.04
CA LEU A 91 -1.60 -15.71 -11.64
C LEU A 91 -1.48 -14.62 -10.58
N GLY A 92 -2.06 -14.85 -9.40
CA GLY A 92 -2.00 -13.93 -8.28
C GLY A 92 -0.72 -13.98 -7.46
N LYS A 93 0.17 -14.96 -7.69
CA LYS A 93 1.44 -15.05 -6.98
C LYS A 93 2.45 -14.04 -7.49
N ILE A 94 3.17 -13.41 -6.58
CA ILE A 94 4.33 -12.56 -6.88
C ILE A 94 5.45 -13.45 -7.43
N LYS A 95 5.98 -13.12 -8.61
CA LYS A 95 6.95 -13.98 -9.32
C LYS A 95 8.41 -13.68 -8.99
N SER A 96 8.69 -12.52 -8.39
CA SER A 96 10.07 -12.07 -8.11
C SER A 96 10.18 -11.37 -6.76
N GLU A 97 11.38 -10.98 -6.39
CA GLU A 97 11.67 -10.17 -5.20
C GLU A 97 11.24 -8.70 -5.35
N THR A 98 10.72 -8.34 -6.51
CA THR A 98 10.15 -7.01 -6.78
C THR A 98 8.74 -7.17 -7.32
N PHE A 99 7.82 -6.41 -6.72
CA PHE A 99 6.42 -6.37 -7.11
C PHE A 99 5.97 -4.93 -7.27
N SER A 100 5.38 -4.59 -8.40
CA SER A 100 4.92 -3.23 -8.68
C SER A 100 3.52 -3.22 -9.25
N PHE A 101 2.78 -2.16 -8.97
CA PHE A 101 1.53 -1.84 -9.62
C PHE A 101 1.31 -0.33 -9.65
N ARG A 102 0.36 0.13 -10.45
CA ARG A 102 -0.05 1.53 -10.51
C ARG A 102 -1.40 1.70 -9.84
N VAL A 103 -1.55 2.81 -9.17
CA VAL A 103 -2.84 3.25 -8.60
C VAL A 103 -3.23 4.54 -9.28
N LEU A 104 -4.36 4.50 -10.00
CA LEU A 104 -4.99 5.69 -10.54
C LEU A 104 -6.16 6.06 -9.64
N SER A 105 -6.32 7.35 -9.38
CA SER A 105 -7.52 7.86 -8.71
C SER A 105 -8.04 9.09 -9.40
N GLN A 106 -9.36 9.18 -9.50
CA GLN A 106 -10.08 10.27 -10.13
C GLN A 106 -11.38 10.56 -9.38
N ARG A 107 -11.77 11.82 -9.34
CA ARG A 107 -13.15 12.16 -9.03
C ARG A 107 -13.97 12.16 -10.31
N THR A 108 -15.04 11.40 -10.33
CA THR A 108 -15.94 11.31 -11.46
C THR A 108 -16.97 12.45 -11.47
N VAL A 109 -17.65 12.65 -12.58
CA VAL A 109 -18.66 13.72 -12.72
C VAL A 109 -19.89 13.50 -11.83
N ASP A 110 -20.18 12.26 -11.44
CA ASP A 110 -21.28 11.87 -10.55
C ASP A 110 -20.85 11.81 -9.07
N ASN A 111 -19.78 12.54 -8.71
CA ASN A 111 -19.26 12.68 -7.35
C ASN A 111 -18.82 11.38 -6.69
N LYS A 112 -18.20 10.50 -7.44
CA LYS A 112 -17.53 9.32 -6.85
C LYS A 112 -16.03 9.47 -6.87
N ALA A 113 -15.36 8.84 -5.92
CA ALA A 113 -13.94 8.55 -5.98
C ALA A 113 -13.76 7.20 -6.69
N LYS A 114 -13.13 7.23 -7.85
CA LYS A 114 -12.81 6.06 -8.64
C LYS A 114 -11.33 5.71 -8.42
N PHE A 115 -11.06 4.44 -8.10
CA PHE A 115 -9.72 3.90 -7.98
C PHE A 115 -9.53 2.75 -8.95
N GLN A 116 -8.41 2.74 -9.66
CA GLN A 116 -8.00 1.63 -10.50
C GLN A 116 -6.61 1.17 -10.09
N PHE A 117 -6.50 -0.12 -9.77
CA PHE A 117 -5.24 -0.80 -9.50
C PHE A 117 -4.82 -1.55 -10.75
N GLN A 118 -3.70 -1.15 -11.35
CA GLN A 118 -3.19 -1.74 -12.59
C GLN A 118 -1.94 -2.57 -12.30
N PHE A 119 -2.02 -3.85 -12.59
CA PHE A 119 -0.93 -4.82 -12.54
C PHE A 119 -0.50 -5.18 -13.96
N ASP A 120 0.58 -5.90 -14.11
CA ASP A 120 1.09 -6.28 -15.44
C ASP A 120 0.11 -7.12 -16.26
N ARG A 121 -0.77 -7.89 -15.61
CA ARG A 121 -1.64 -8.87 -16.27
C ARG A 121 -3.14 -8.63 -16.06
N PHE A 122 -3.51 -7.79 -15.11
CA PHE A 122 -4.91 -7.53 -14.77
C PHE A 122 -5.06 -6.16 -14.13
N SER A 123 -6.30 -5.72 -13.97
CA SER A 123 -6.64 -4.52 -13.21
C SER A 123 -7.89 -4.78 -12.36
N SER A 124 -8.04 -3.98 -11.32
CA SER A 124 -9.26 -3.93 -10.50
C SER A 124 -9.69 -2.49 -10.34
N GLU A 125 -10.99 -2.28 -10.33
CA GLU A 125 -11.58 -0.95 -10.19
C GLU A 125 -12.59 -0.93 -9.05
N LYS A 126 -12.62 0.18 -8.31
CA LYS A 126 -13.55 0.43 -7.21
C LYS A 126 -14.01 1.87 -7.23
N GLU A 127 -15.28 2.07 -6.91
CA GLU A 127 -15.88 3.40 -6.79
C GLU A 127 -16.51 3.59 -5.40
N PHE A 128 -16.37 4.80 -4.86
CA PHE A 128 -16.93 5.20 -3.57
C PHE A 128 -17.67 6.52 -3.72
N GLN A 129 -18.84 6.62 -3.10
CA GLN A 129 -19.57 7.88 -3.08
C GLN A 129 -18.83 8.93 -2.26
N ILE A 130 -18.62 10.12 -2.83
CA ILE A 130 -18.01 11.26 -2.14
C ILE A 130 -19.12 12.14 -1.59
N ASN A 131 -18.97 12.63 -0.36
CA ASN A 131 -19.85 13.68 0.15
C ASN A 131 -19.57 14.99 -0.59
N GLU A 132 -20.60 15.60 -1.18
CA GLU A 132 -20.54 16.73 -2.12
C GLU A 132 -19.95 18.02 -1.56
N THR A 133 -19.87 18.15 -0.24
CA THR A 133 -19.46 19.38 0.43
C THR A 133 -18.03 19.83 0.09
N TYR A 134 -17.21 18.97 -0.51
CA TYR A 134 -15.78 19.20 -0.67
C TYR A 134 -15.34 19.15 -2.13
N LYS A 135 -14.62 20.20 -2.57
CA LYS A 135 -14.24 20.38 -3.99
C LYS A 135 -12.85 19.85 -4.35
N GLY A 136 -12.06 19.36 -3.43
CA GLY A 136 -10.71 18.91 -3.74
C GLY A 136 -10.34 17.66 -2.98
N PHE A 137 -9.79 16.67 -3.68
CA PHE A 137 -9.21 15.47 -3.08
C PHE A 137 -7.77 15.33 -3.57
N VAL A 138 -6.92 14.80 -2.73
CA VAL A 138 -5.52 14.56 -3.04
C VAL A 138 -5.19 13.13 -2.67
N LEU A 139 -4.56 12.41 -3.60
CA LEU A 139 -3.91 11.14 -3.29
C LEU A 139 -2.56 11.44 -2.66
N LYS A 140 -2.29 10.87 -1.49
CA LYS A 140 -1.02 10.97 -0.77
C LYS A 140 -0.53 9.60 -0.35
N ASN A 141 0.77 9.42 -0.35
CA ASN A 141 1.40 8.24 0.22
C ASN A 141 1.70 8.43 1.72
N PHE A 142 1.90 7.32 2.43
CA PHE A 142 2.26 7.30 3.85
C PHE A 142 3.78 7.33 4.09
N LEU A 143 4.59 7.52 3.06
CA LEU A 143 6.06 7.62 3.20
C LEU A 143 6.48 8.89 3.95
N GLY A 144 5.67 9.96 3.90
CA GLY A 144 6.03 11.25 4.47
C GLY A 144 7.29 11.82 3.80
N ALA A 145 8.30 12.12 4.59
CA ALA A 145 9.61 12.59 4.11
C ALA A 145 10.59 11.44 3.80
N SER A 146 10.24 10.20 4.11
CA SER A 146 11.10 9.05 3.82
C SER A 146 11.01 8.63 2.36
N PRO A 147 12.12 8.24 1.72
CA PRO A 147 12.11 7.70 0.36
C PRO A 147 11.49 6.30 0.28
N GLU A 148 11.43 5.59 1.38
CA GLU A 148 10.90 4.24 1.50
C GLU A 148 10.31 3.95 2.89
N MET A 149 9.47 2.93 2.96
CA MET A 149 8.88 2.43 4.20
C MET A 149 9.12 0.92 4.29
N SER A 150 9.64 0.48 5.45
CA SER A 150 9.75 -0.94 5.78
C SER A 150 8.45 -1.49 6.33
N MET A 151 8.13 -2.73 5.96
CA MET A 151 6.96 -3.43 6.46
C MET A 151 7.26 -4.93 6.64
N PRO A 152 6.86 -5.52 7.76
CA PRO A 152 6.98 -6.96 7.95
C PRO A 152 6.07 -7.74 7.00
N VAL A 153 6.48 -8.97 6.64
CA VAL A 153 5.61 -9.91 5.93
C VAL A 153 4.41 -10.27 6.81
N ASN A 154 3.25 -10.45 6.20
CA ASN A 154 1.98 -10.83 6.85
C ASN A 154 1.37 -9.73 7.75
N GLU A 155 1.86 -8.51 7.70
CA GLU A 155 1.21 -7.37 8.31
C GLU A 155 0.51 -6.46 7.29
N SER A 156 -0.58 -5.84 7.73
CA SER A 156 -1.27 -4.82 6.92
C SER A 156 -0.70 -3.45 7.23
N LYS A 157 -0.38 -2.68 6.18
CA LYS A 157 0.07 -1.28 6.30
C LYS A 157 -0.75 -0.39 5.36
N TYR A 158 -1.04 0.82 5.83
CA TYR A 158 -1.56 1.85 4.94
C TYR A 158 -0.42 2.34 4.04
N PHE A 159 -0.68 2.44 2.75
CA PHE A 159 0.31 2.93 1.79
C PHE A 159 -0.13 4.17 1.03
N LEU A 160 -1.43 4.34 0.79
CA LEU A 160 -2.03 5.53 0.18
C LEU A 160 -3.23 6.01 0.99
N THR A 161 -3.49 7.30 0.94
CA THR A 161 -4.72 7.91 1.40
C THR A 161 -5.26 8.87 0.35
N TYR A 162 -6.56 8.80 0.11
CA TYR A 162 -7.30 9.76 -0.69
C TYR A 162 -8.10 10.63 0.26
N MET A 163 -7.66 11.85 0.47
CA MET A 163 -8.16 12.71 1.53
C MET A 163 -8.57 14.08 1.01
N MET A 164 -9.50 14.68 1.71
CA MET A 164 -9.84 16.09 1.52
C MET A 164 -8.72 16.97 2.09
N PRO A 165 -8.38 18.09 1.43
CA PRO A 165 -7.51 19.08 2.02
C PRO A 165 -8.14 19.62 3.32
N TYR A 166 -7.31 19.86 4.31
CA TYR A 166 -7.75 20.46 5.56
C TYR A 166 -8.33 21.86 5.28
N ILE A 167 -9.57 22.07 5.66
CA ILE A 167 -10.14 23.40 5.76
C ILE A 167 -9.71 23.94 7.11
N LYS A 168 -8.80 24.92 7.11
CA LYS A 168 -8.48 25.67 8.32
C LYS A 168 -9.77 26.42 8.71
N LYS A 169 -10.33 26.10 9.86
CA LYS A 169 -11.38 26.95 10.46
C LYS A 169 -10.67 28.16 11.04
N ASP A 170 -10.91 29.31 10.44
CA ASP A 170 -10.53 30.61 10.99
C ASP A 170 -11.34 30.89 12.26
#